data_1f9f76230a7923e13896aa9e63be9f0f
#
_entry.id   1f9f76230a7923e13896aa9e63be9f0f
#
_cell.length_a   1.000
_cell.length_b   1.000
_cell.length_c   1.000
_cell.angle_alpha   90.00
_cell.angle_beta   90.00
_cell.angle_gamma   90.00
#
_symmetry.space_group_name_H-M   'P 1'
#
loop_
_entity.id
_entity.type
_entity.pdbx_description
1 polymer ?
#
loop_
_entity_poly.entity_id
_entity_poly.type
_entity_poly.pdbx_seq_one_letter_code
_entity_poly.pdbx_strand_id
1 'polypeptide(L)'
;LSGKLNFTEQPTGTDLPLQVNDFIQRLLKPISVDTILLLANSGWSIERILRLIVDDINGVPNAPNAGGPTPTVIPDFKEFQSIAYLLRELQTQNAINFVYDNNKKASLVFNNDDKKVNVLKKKLKLSDSKKYELINGKGLDTVNNESIILSTRSFLGVMYYLSHSVEVPDIDKTSGKVTITYDEFGNEFSWSELTQNLFKIKSTPNNTDIAISTNYRDTWFYI
;
A
#
# COMPACT_ATOMS: atom_id res chain seq x y z
N LEU A 1 -13.14 40.37 -51.48
CA LEU A 1 -11.88 40.05 -50.78
C LEU A 1 -12.24 39.27 -49.49
N SER A 2 -12.24 37.93 -49.57
CA SER A 2 -12.44 37.08 -48.40
C SER A 2 -11.08 36.56 -47.98
N GLY A 3 -10.52 37.06 -46.86
CA GLY A 3 -9.31 36.54 -46.24
C GLY A 3 -9.66 35.34 -45.38
N LYS A 4 -9.22 34.15 -45.73
CA LYS A 4 -9.22 32.97 -44.86
C LYS A 4 -8.02 33.06 -43.91
N LEU A 5 -8.25 33.24 -42.62
CA LEU A 5 -7.23 33.06 -41.59
C LEU A 5 -7.14 31.57 -41.29
N ASN A 6 -6.07 30.94 -41.75
CA ASN A 6 -5.70 29.57 -41.33
C ASN A 6 -4.88 29.67 -40.03
N PHE A 7 -5.46 29.29 -38.90
CA PHE A 7 -4.72 29.04 -37.69
C PHE A 7 -4.20 27.58 -37.75
N THR A 8 -2.90 27.42 -37.87
CA THR A 8 -2.24 26.13 -37.71
C THR A 8 -1.69 26.10 -36.29
N GLU A 9 -2.41 25.47 -35.37
CA GLU A 9 -1.82 25.08 -34.09
C GLU A 9 -0.89 23.91 -34.31
N GLN A 10 0.41 24.14 -34.17
CA GLN A 10 1.39 23.07 -34.04
C GLN A 10 1.59 22.86 -32.53
N PRO A 11 1.07 21.77 -31.94
CA PRO A 11 1.41 21.42 -30.57
C PRO A 11 2.89 21.01 -30.57
N THR A 12 3.76 21.85 -30.01
CA THR A 12 5.13 21.47 -29.68
C THR A 12 5.10 20.62 -28.43
N GLY A 13 4.77 19.33 -28.57
CA GLY A 13 5.01 18.33 -27.55
C GLY A 13 6.50 18.04 -27.50
N THR A 14 7.19 18.51 -26.49
CA THR A 14 8.54 18.03 -26.15
C THR A 14 8.39 16.67 -25.49
N ASP A 15 8.32 15.62 -26.27
CA ASP A 15 8.49 14.25 -25.79
C ASP A 15 9.94 14.08 -25.35
N LEU A 16 10.20 14.28 -24.05
CA LEU A 16 11.43 13.81 -23.44
C LEU A 16 11.29 12.29 -23.31
N PRO A 17 12.04 11.48 -24.05
CA PRO A 17 12.05 10.05 -23.85
C PRO A 17 12.57 9.80 -22.44
N LEU A 18 11.68 9.37 -21.53
CA LEU A 18 12.07 8.82 -20.26
C LEU A 18 13.03 7.68 -20.56
N GLN A 19 14.30 7.82 -20.18
CA GLN A 19 15.23 6.72 -20.34
C GLN A 19 14.63 5.52 -19.62
N VAL A 20 14.47 4.42 -20.31
CA VAL A 20 13.79 3.20 -19.79
C VAL A 20 14.36 2.79 -18.44
N ASN A 21 15.66 2.95 -18.25
CA ASN A 21 16.35 2.66 -16.99
C ASN A 21 15.88 3.56 -15.83
N ASP A 22 15.70 4.86 -16.05
CA ASP A 22 15.22 5.78 -15.01
C ASP A 22 13.78 5.48 -14.62
N PHE A 23 12.96 5.12 -15.60
CA PHE A 23 11.57 4.72 -15.34
C PHE A 23 11.51 3.43 -14.49
N ILE A 24 12.26 2.39 -14.87
CA ILE A 24 12.33 1.13 -14.13
C ILE A 24 12.86 1.38 -12.71
N GLN A 25 13.92 2.16 -12.54
CA GLN A 25 14.45 2.48 -11.23
C GLN A 25 13.42 3.19 -10.33
N ARG A 26 12.62 4.10 -10.87
CA ARG A 26 11.54 4.77 -10.14
C ARG A 26 10.44 3.80 -9.71
N LEU A 27 10.07 2.84 -10.56
CA LEU A 27 9.09 1.81 -10.22
C LEU A 27 9.56 0.87 -9.11
N LEU A 28 10.87 0.61 -9.04
CA LEU A 28 11.48 -0.30 -8.07
C LEU A 28 11.92 0.40 -6.77
N LYS A 29 12.01 1.73 -6.77
CA LYS A 29 12.43 2.48 -5.59
C LYS A 29 11.35 2.40 -4.49
N PRO A 30 11.73 2.12 -3.22
CA PRO A 30 10.80 2.18 -2.10
C PRO A 30 10.13 3.56 -2.00
N ILE A 31 8.84 3.56 -1.70
CA ILE A 31 8.07 4.79 -1.50
C ILE A 31 8.59 5.50 -0.23
N SER A 32 8.80 6.80 -0.30
CA SER A 32 9.36 7.55 0.81
C SER A 32 8.37 7.75 1.96
N VAL A 33 8.90 7.88 3.19
CA VAL A 33 8.11 8.29 4.36
C VAL A 33 7.46 9.66 4.13
N ASP A 34 8.12 10.56 3.40
CA ASP A 34 7.53 11.87 3.02
C ASP A 34 6.23 11.73 2.24
N THR A 35 6.15 10.73 1.36
CA THR A 35 4.91 10.44 0.63
C THR A 35 3.79 9.98 1.57
N ILE A 36 4.12 9.19 2.59
CA ILE A 36 3.15 8.76 3.63
C ILE A 36 2.63 9.99 4.39
N LEU A 37 3.52 10.91 4.81
CA LEU A 37 3.14 12.13 5.49
C LEU A 37 2.25 13.03 4.63
N LEU A 38 2.63 13.22 3.38
CA LEU A 38 1.86 14.03 2.43
C LEU A 38 0.43 13.50 2.28
N LEU A 39 0.26 12.21 2.08
CA LEU A 39 -1.04 11.58 1.96
C LEU A 39 -1.85 11.67 3.26
N ALA A 40 -1.24 11.39 4.41
CA ALA A 40 -1.90 11.47 5.71
C ALA A 40 -2.40 12.90 6.02
N ASN A 41 -1.56 13.91 5.74
CA ASN A 41 -1.91 15.33 5.92
C ASN A 41 -2.91 15.85 4.89
N SER A 42 -3.05 15.17 3.74
CA SER A 42 -4.09 15.45 2.75
C SER A 42 -5.44 14.78 3.07
N GLY A 43 -5.58 14.19 4.26
CA GLY A 43 -6.83 13.61 4.75
C GLY A 43 -7.06 12.14 4.38
N TRP A 44 -6.08 11.48 3.75
CA TRP A 44 -6.19 10.06 3.47
C TRP A 44 -6.17 9.21 4.75
N SER A 45 -6.85 8.08 4.72
CA SER A 45 -6.82 7.12 5.83
C SER A 45 -5.43 6.58 6.03
N ILE A 46 -4.83 6.83 7.22
CA ILE A 46 -3.52 6.28 7.55
C ILE A 46 -3.51 4.74 7.50
N GLU A 47 -4.61 4.10 7.87
CA GLU A 47 -4.75 2.64 7.78
C GLU A 47 -4.57 2.16 6.33
N ARG A 48 -5.24 2.78 5.36
CA ARG A 48 -5.13 2.41 3.94
C ARG A 48 -3.74 2.69 3.40
N ILE A 49 -3.15 3.85 3.75
CA ILE A 49 -1.78 4.22 3.35
C ILE A 49 -0.78 3.16 3.83
N LEU A 50 -0.82 2.82 5.12
CA LEU A 50 0.13 1.87 5.70
C LEU A 50 -0.05 0.48 5.11
N ARG A 51 -1.28 -0.03 5.00
CA ARG A 51 -1.55 -1.35 4.44
C ARG A 51 -1.08 -1.48 3.00
N LEU A 52 -1.14 -0.42 2.20
CA LEU A 52 -0.67 -0.42 0.81
C LEU A 52 0.85 -0.26 0.70
N ILE A 53 1.40 0.72 1.40
CA ILE A 53 2.76 1.20 1.16
C ILE A 53 3.79 0.48 2.05
N VAL A 54 3.43 0.13 3.29
CA VAL A 54 4.37 -0.42 4.28
C VAL A 54 4.30 -1.94 4.29
N ASP A 55 5.43 -2.61 4.23
CA ASP A 55 5.55 -4.07 4.34
C ASP A 55 6.04 -4.54 5.72
N ASP A 56 6.59 -3.64 6.54
CA ASP A 56 6.97 -3.89 7.93
C ASP A 56 6.99 -2.58 8.74
N ILE A 57 6.54 -2.65 9.99
CA ILE A 57 6.64 -1.56 10.96
C ILE A 57 7.25 -2.06 12.27
N ASN A 58 8.46 -1.61 12.62
CA ASN A 58 9.20 -2.02 13.82
C ASN A 58 9.33 -3.55 13.97
N GLY A 59 9.47 -4.29 12.86
CA GLY A 59 9.55 -5.74 12.86
C GLY A 59 8.18 -6.45 12.90
N VAL A 60 7.07 -5.70 12.76
CA VAL A 60 5.73 -6.29 12.59
C VAL A 60 5.40 -6.33 11.10
N PRO A 61 5.33 -7.54 10.49
CA PRO A 61 5.18 -7.72 9.06
C PRO A 61 3.76 -7.42 8.56
N ASN A 62 3.67 -6.86 7.35
CA ASN A 62 2.44 -6.68 6.57
C ASN A 62 2.55 -7.44 5.25
N ALA A 63 2.50 -8.75 5.32
CA ALA A 63 2.59 -9.60 4.14
C ALA A 63 3.76 -9.21 3.19
N PRO A 64 5.03 -9.17 3.66
CA PRO A 64 6.15 -8.71 2.86
C PRO A 64 6.32 -9.51 1.56
N ASN A 65 5.95 -10.81 1.59
CA ASN A 65 6.02 -11.69 0.42
C ASN A 65 4.89 -11.43 -0.61
N ALA A 66 3.87 -10.67 -0.25
CA ALA A 66 2.78 -10.32 -1.18
C ALA A 66 3.13 -9.16 -2.14
N GLY A 67 4.30 -8.56 -2.01
CA GLY A 67 4.83 -7.56 -2.95
C GLY A 67 5.51 -8.16 -4.18
N GLY A 68 5.36 -9.45 -4.43
CA GLY A 68 5.91 -10.22 -5.55
C GLY A 68 4.96 -11.34 -6.00
N PRO A 69 5.46 -12.39 -6.65
CA PRO A 69 4.67 -13.54 -7.06
C PRO A 69 3.90 -14.15 -5.87
N THR A 70 2.71 -14.69 -6.15
CA THR A 70 1.84 -15.28 -5.11
C THR A 70 2.58 -16.34 -4.29
N PRO A 71 2.72 -16.17 -2.96
CA PRO A 71 3.39 -17.13 -2.11
C PRO A 71 2.53 -18.38 -1.90
N THR A 72 3.18 -19.53 -1.66
CA THR A 72 2.51 -20.80 -1.33
C THR A 72 2.08 -20.88 0.13
N VAL A 73 2.65 -20.04 1.00
CA VAL A 73 2.41 -20.00 2.45
C VAL A 73 1.68 -18.70 2.80
N ILE A 74 0.74 -18.78 3.73
CA ILE A 74 0.01 -17.59 4.23
C ILE A 74 1.00 -16.56 4.76
N PRO A 75 0.91 -15.32 4.30
CA PRO A 75 1.74 -14.24 4.82
C PRO A 75 1.30 -13.82 6.22
N ASP A 76 2.24 -13.34 7.01
CA ASP A 76 1.95 -12.73 8.31
C ASP A 76 1.56 -11.25 8.12
N PHE A 77 0.38 -10.85 8.62
CA PHE A 77 -0.16 -9.49 8.46
C PHE A 77 -1.16 -9.07 9.54
N LYS A 78 -1.69 -10.01 10.34
CA LYS A 78 -2.83 -9.73 11.23
C LYS A 78 -2.48 -8.71 12.32
N GLU A 79 -1.29 -8.80 12.89
CA GLU A 79 -0.84 -7.85 13.90
C GLU A 79 -0.63 -6.45 13.30
N PHE A 80 -0.04 -6.37 12.11
CA PHE A 80 0.10 -5.12 11.39
C PHE A 80 -1.25 -4.45 11.10
N GLN A 81 -2.24 -5.21 10.63
CA GLN A 81 -3.58 -4.68 10.42
C GLN A 81 -4.18 -4.10 11.70
N SER A 82 -4.02 -4.80 12.83
CA SER A 82 -4.46 -4.30 14.14
C SER A 82 -3.81 -2.95 14.50
N ILE A 83 -2.51 -2.77 14.21
CA ILE A 83 -1.78 -1.52 14.40
C ILE A 83 -2.32 -0.43 13.45
N ALA A 84 -2.53 -0.76 12.18
CA ALA A 84 -3.03 0.19 11.18
C ALA A 84 -4.45 0.69 11.53
N TYR A 85 -5.34 -0.19 11.98
CA TYR A 85 -6.67 0.19 12.46
C TYR A 85 -6.60 1.09 13.70
N LEU A 86 -5.73 0.77 14.66
CA LEU A 86 -5.56 1.57 15.86
C LEU A 86 -5.05 2.98 15.53
N LEU A 87 -4.09 3.09 14.60
CA LEU A 87 -3.62 4.39 14.08
C LEU A 87 -4.75 5.17 13.38
N ARG A 88 -5.63 4.49 12.63
CA ARG A 88 -6.79 5.15 12.01
C ARG A 88 -7.78 5.66 13.05
N GLU A 89 -8.06 4.91 14.10
CA GLU A 89 -8.91 5.38 15.19
C GLU A 89 -8.33 6.62 15.87
N LEU A 90 -7.01 6.61 16.15
CA LEU A 90 -6.31 7.78 16.72
C LEU A 90 -6.31 8.98 15.74
N GLN A 91 -6.17 8.74 14.43
CA GLN A 91 -6.25 9.79 13.41
C GLN A 91 -7.65 10.43 13.40
N THR A 92 -8.73 9.64 13.44
CA THR A 92 -10.10 10.17 13.42
C THR A 92 -10.47 10.94 14.69
N GLN A 93 -9.82 10.64 15.79
CA GLN A 93 -9.97 11.33 17.08
C GLN A 93 -9.04 12.55 17.22
N ASN A 94 -8.25 12.89 16.17
CA ASN A 94 -7.21 13.92 16.23
C ASN A 94 -6.20 13.68 17.39
N ALA A 95 -6.01 12.41 17.78
CA ALA A 95 -5.09 12.03 18.83
C ALA A 95 -3.64 11.87 18.35
N ILE A 96 -3.44 11.85 17.04
CA ILE A 96 -2.12 11.81 16.39
C ILE A 96 -2.00 12.86 15.29
N ASN A 97 -0.77 13.34 15.10
CA ASN A 97 -0.38 14.22 14.00
C ASN A 97 0.89 13.72 13.32
N PHE A 98 0.94 13.88 12.00
CA PHE A 98 2.13 13.67 11.20
C PHE A 98 2.77 15.03 10.91
N VAL A 99 3.99 15.26 11.38
CA VAL A 99 4.65 16.56 11.30
C VAL A 99 6.08 16.44 10.79
N TYR A 100 6.60 17.54 10.24
CA TYR A 100 8.04 17.72 10.07
C TYR A 100 8.59 18.52 11.26
N ASP A 101 9.72 18.10 11.77
CA ASP A 101 10.43 18.91 12.77
C ASP A 101 11.28 20.03 12.12
N ASN A 102 11.96 20.82 12.94
CA ASN A 102 12.80 21.92 12.48
C ASN A 102 13.96 21.47 11.57
N ASN A 103 14.35 20.19 11.67
CA ASN A 103 15.37 19.55 10.85
C ASN A 103 14.79 18.84 9.60
N LYS A 104 13.50 19.07 9.29
CA LYS A 104 12.74 18.42 8.22
C LYS A 104 12.63 16.90 8.37
N LYS A 105 12.74 16.37 9.59
CA LYS A 105 12.52 14.97 9.87
C LYS A 105 11.03 14.69 10.08
N ALA A 106 10.54 13.67 9.38
CA ALA A 106 9.18 13.17 9.51
C ALA A 106 8.96 12.58 10.91
N SER A 107 7.87 12.91 11.56
CA SER A 107 7.56 12.45 12.93
C SER A 107 6.08 12.21 13.13
N LEU A 108 5.77 11.20 13.95
CA LEU A 108 4.45 10.98 14.55
C LEU A 108 4.41 11.58 15.94
N VAL A 109 3.40 12.42 16.21
CA VAL A 109 3.18 13.06 17.50
C VAL A 109 1.86 12.60 18.08
N PHE A 110 1.85 12.19 19.34
CA PHE A 110 0.66 11.89 20.12
C PHE A 110 0.19 13.13 20.90
N ASN A 111 -1.06 13.54 20.68
CA ASN A 111 -1.62 14.77 21.27
C ASN A 111 -2.14 14.56 22.68
N ASN A 112 -2.49 13.31 23.05
CA ASN A 112 -3.06 12.95 24.34
C ASN A 112 -2.55 11.57 24.81
N ASP A 113 -2.77 11.28 26.07
CA ASP A 113 -2.41 9.99 26.69
C ASP A 113 -3.65 9.06 26.74
N ASP A 114 -4.18 8.70 25.56
CA ASP A 114 -5.27 7.73 25.44
C ASP A 114 -4.77 6.31 25.74
N LYS A 115 -5.65 5.46 26.27
CA LYS A 115 -5.36 4.02 26.47
C LYS A 115 -4.91 3.34 25.17
N LYS A 116 -5.47 3.75 24.02
CA LYS A 116 -5.10 3.23 22.70
C LYS A 116 -3.68 3.61 22.31
N VAL A 117 -3.20 4.81 22.70
CA VAL A 117 -1.81 5.23 22.51
C VAL A 117 -0.88 4.29 23.25
N ASN A 118 -1.19 3.93 24.49
CA ASN A 118 -0.36 3.00 25.27
C ASN A 118 -0.36 1.59 24.68
N VAL A 119 -1.49 1.12 24.14
CA VAL A 119 -1.57 -0.16 23.43
C VAL A 119 -0.70 -0.13 22.17
N LEU A 120 -0.76 0.96 21.40
CA LEU A 120 0.05 1.15 20.19
C LEU A 120 1.54 1.19 20.51
N LYS A 121 1.96 1.98 21.50
CA LYS A 121 3.35 2.04 21.97
C LYS A 121 3.87 0.65 22.35
N LYS A 122 3.08 -0.13 23.09
CA LYS A 122 3.44 -1.50 23.49
C LYS A 122 3.60 -2.42 22.26
N LYS A 123 2.67 -2.38 21.31
CA LYS A 123 2.73 -3.18 20.08
C LYS A 123 3.97 -2.85 19.24
N LEU A 124 4.32 -1.59 19.15
CA LEU A 124 5.48 -1.09 18.39
C LEU A 124 6.77 -1.08 19.20
N LYS A 125 6.76 -1.53 20.47
CA LYS A 125 7.91 -1.54 21.40
C LYS A 125 8.55 -0.17 21.57
N LEU A 126 7.72 0.89 21.64
CA LEU A 126 8.17 2.27 21.78
C LEU A 126 8.39 2.65 23.26
N SER A 127 9.30 3.58 23.51
CA SER A 127 9.49 4.25 24.81
C SER A 127 8.27 5.09 25.20
N ASP A 128 8.23 5.64 26.39
CA ASP A 128 7.19 6.59 26.79
C ASP A 128 7.56 8.02 26.35
N SER A 129 7.39 8.32 25.08
CA SER A 129 7.57 9.63 24.47
C SER A 129 6.26 10.10 23.80
N LYS A 130 6.14 11.39 23.51
CA LYS A 130 5.02 11.94 22.74
C LYS A 130 5.35 12.09 21.26
N LYS A 131 6.63 12.00 20.88
CA LYS A 131 7.09 12.19 19.50
C LYS A 131 8.05 11.08 19.11
N TYR A 132 7.86 10.53 17.92
CA TYR A 132 8.71 9.50 17.35
C TYR A 132 9.11 9.87 15.93
N GLU A 133 10.40 9.81 15.62
CA GLU A 133 10.88 9.99 14.25
C GLU A 133 10.42 8.81 13.38
N LEU A 134 9.95 9.11 12.17
CA LEU A 134 9.60 8.11 11.17
C LEU A 134 10.79 7.90 10.24
N ILE A 135 11.33 6.69 10.22
CA ILE A 135 12.54 6.34 9.48
C ILE A 135 12.21 5.29 8.42
N ASN A 136 12.64 5.52 7.19
CA ASN A 136 12.58 4.48 6.16
C ASN A 136 13.79 3.54 6.34
N GLY A 137 13.52 2.25 6.56
CA GLY A 137 14.58 1.26 6.81
C GLY A 137 14.04 -0.17 6.81
N LYS A 138 14.98 -1.13 6.78
CA LYS A 138 14.71 -2.55 6.94
C LYS A 138 15.53 -3.09 8.11
N GLY A 139 14.88 -3.95 8.92
CA GLY A 139 15.55 -4.78 9.91
C GLY A 139 15.49 -4.27 11.35
N LEU A 140 15.65 -5.22 12.27
CA LEU A 140 15.56 -5.02 13.72
C LEU A 140 16.81 -4.36 14.32
N ASP A 141 17.93 -4.32 13.58
CA ASP A 141 19.24 -3.89 14.11
C ASP A 141 19.31 -2.38 14.42
N THR A 142 18.32 -1.61 13.99
CA THR A 142 18.22 -0.17 14.21
C THR A 142 17.03 0.24 15.08
N VAL A 143 16.26 -0.72 15.61
CA VAL A 143 15.10 -0.40 16.46
C VAL A 143 15.60 0.20 17.77
N ASN A 144 15.63 1.53 17.82
CA ASN A 144 15.61 2.23 19.09
C ASN A 144 14.16 2.50 19.47
N ASN A 145 13.85 2.47 20.77
CA ASN A 145 12.51 2.69 21.27
C ASN A 145 11.99 4.13 21.03
N GLU A 146 12.76 4.99 20.35
CA GLU A 146 12.48 6.40 20.12
C GLU A 146 12.09 6.71 18.68
N SER A 147 12.07 5.71 17.80
CA SER A 147 11.69 5.87 16.39
C SER A 147 10.73 4.79 15.92
N ILE A 148 10.00 5.09 14.86
CA ILE A 148 9.17 4.15 14.12
C ILE A 148 9.85 3.89 12.78
N ILE A 149 10.29 2.65 12.57
CA ILE A 149 10.97 2.22 11.36
C ILE A 149 9.94 1.62 10.42
N LEU A 150 9.88 2.13 9.21
CA LEU A 150 8.97 1.70 8.16
C LEU A 150 9.77 1.10 7.00
N SER A 151 9.60 -0.18 6.74
CA SER A 151 9.99 -0.77 5.48
C SER A 151 8.87 -0.54 4.47
N THR A 152 9.17 0.05 3.33
CA THR A 152 8.16 0.44 2.35
C THR A 152 8.30 -0.34 1.05
N ARG A 153 7.15 -0.66 0.45
CA ARG A 153 7.07 -1.23 -0.90
C ARG A 153 7.48 -0.21 -1.94
N SER A 154 7.99 -0.68 -3.04
CA SER A 154 8.06 0.10 -4.28
C SER A 154 6.67 0.21 -4.93
N PHE A 155 6.53 1.08 -5.94
CA PHE A 155 5.29 1.16 -6.72
C PHE A 155 4.92 -0.20 -7.33
N LEU A 156 5.89 -0.92 -7.89
CA LEU A 156 5.66 -2.26 -8.42
C LEU A 156 5.23 -3.24 -7.31
N GLY A 157 5.82 -3.16 -6.12
CA GLY A 157 5.42 -3.95 -4.96
C GLY A 157 3.98 -3.68 -4.52
N VAL A 158 3.53 -2.42 -4.57
CA VAL A 158 2.13 -2.06 -4.31
C VAL A 158 1.19 -2.66 -5.36
N MET A 159 1.57 -2.63 -6.64
CA MET A 159 0.77 -3.24 -7.71
C MET A 159 0.66 -4.76 -7.54
N TYR A 160 1.74 -5.45 -7.19
CA TYR A 160 1.68 -6.88 -6.86
C TYR A 160 0.80 -7.15 -5.65
N TYR A 161 0.94 -6.36 -4.58
CA TYR A 161 0.10 -6.48 -3.40
C TYR A 161 -1.40 -6.33 -3.73
N LEU A 162 -1.75 -5.34 -4.56
CA LEU A 162 -3.12 -5.14 -5.02
C LEU A 162 -3.61 -6.23 -5.99
N SER A 163 -2.72 -6.88 -6.74
CA SER A 163 -3.12 -7.96 -7.65
C SER A 163 -3.76 -9.14 -6.93
N HIS A 164 -3.46 -9.35 -5.66
CA HIS A 164 -4.11 -10.36 -4.83
C HIS A 164 -5.60 -10.06 -4.53
N SER A 165 -6.09 -8.86 -4.88
CA SER A 165 -7.51 -8.50 -4.79
C SER A 165 -8.32 -8.91 -6.02
N VAL A 166 -7.67 -9.45 -7.05
CA VAL A 166 -8.32 -9.92 -8.26
C VAL A 166 -8.94 -11.28 -7.99
N GLU A 167 -10.23 -11.40 -8.25
CA GLU A 167 -10.94 -12.68 -8.17
C GLU A 167 -10.47 -13.61 -9.29
N VAL A 168 -9.87 -14.73 -8.89
CA VAL A 168 -9.34 -15.72 -9.83
C VAL A 168 -10.47 -16.61 -10.33
N PRO A 169 -10.68 -16.73 -11.68
CA PRO A 169 -11.67 -17.61 -12.23
C PRO A 169 -11.41 -19.08 -11.88
N ASP A 170 -12.46 -19.84 -11.57
CA ASP A 170 -12.33 -21.27 -11.19
C ASP A 170 -11.65 -22.10 -12.28
N ILE A 171 -11.85 -21.74 -13.55
CA ILE A 171 -11.19 -22.40 -14.67
C ILE A 171 -9.67 -22.25 -14.64
N ASP A 172 -9.16 -21.12 -14.17
CA ASP A 172 -7.71 -20.89 -14.05
C ASP A 172 -7.13 -21.61 -12.84
N LYS A 173 -7.90 -21.75 -11.75
CA LYS A 173 -7.52 -22.56 -10.58
C LYS A 173 -7.45 -24.05 -10.95
N THR A 174 -8.51 -24.59 -11.57
CA THR A 174 -8.59 -26.02 -11.92
C THR A 174 -7.61 -26.44 -13.01
N SER A 175 -7.23 -25.53 -13.90
CA SER A 175 -6.22 -25.77 -14.94
C SER A 175 -4.77 -25.57 -14.47
N GLY A 176 -4.54 -25.25 -13.17
CA GLY A 176 -3.21 -25.08 -12.61
C GLY A 176 -2.43 -23.85 -13.14
N LYS A 177 -3.15 -22.85 -13.68
CA LYS A 177 -2.51 -21.64 -14.24
C LYS A 177 -2.13 -20.61 -13.17
N VAL A 178 -2.62 -20.79 -11.94
CA VAL A 178 -2.39 -19.88 -10.82
C VAL A 178 -1.84 -20.62 -9.63
N THR A 179 -0.99 -19.94 -8.85
CA THR A 179 -0.54 -20.46 -7.56
C THR A 179 -1.62 -20.25 -6.52
N ILE A 180 -1.97 -21.32 -5.80
CA ILE A 180 -2.92 -21.27 -4.68
C ILE A 180 -2.13 -21.30 -3.39
N THR A 181 -2.46 -20.39 -2.48
CA THR A 181 -1.91 -20.35 -1.12
C THR A 181 -2.81 -21.19 -0.21
N TYR A 182 -2.21 -22.08 0.58
CA TYR A 182 -2.94 -22.92 1.52
C TYR A 182 -2.56 -22.61 2.96
N ASP A 183 -3.52 -22.80 3.88
CA ASP A 183 -3.24 -22.78 5.31
C ASP A 183 -2.60 -24.10 5.78
N GLU A 184 -2.24 -24.18 7.06
CA GLU A 184 -1.64 -25.38 7.68
C GLU A 184 -2.60 -26.59 7.70
N PHE A 185 -3.90 -26.37 7.48
CA PHE A 185 -4.94 -27.41 7.40
C PHE A 185 -5.27 -27.83 5.96
N GLY A 186 -4.61 -27.20 4.97
CA GLY A 186 -4.84 -27.47 3.54
C GLY A 186 -6.04 -26.73 2.93
N ASN A 187 -6.61 -25.74 3.62
CA ASN A 187 -7.66 -24.90 3.06
C ASN A 187 -7.06 -23.76 2.23
N GLU A 188 -7.74 -23.38 1.13
CA GLU A 188 -7.33 -22.22 0.33
C GLU A 188 -7.42 -20.93 1.15
N PHE A 189 -6.32 -20.18 1.19
CA PHE A 189 -6.29 -18.88 1.84
C PHE A 189 -7.03 -17.84 1.00
N SER A 190 -7.96 -17.14 1.65
CA SER A 190 -8.69 -16.04 1.00
C SER A 190 -7.87 -14.74 1.03
N TRP A 191 -7.27 -14.36 -0.08
CA TRP A 191 -6.54 -13.11 -0.21
C TRP A 191 -7.40 -11.86 0.08
N SER A 192 -8.74 -12.00 0.02
CA SER A 192 -9.63 -10.92 0.43
C SER A 192 -9.47 -10.52 1.90
N GLU A 193 -8.96 -11.39 2.77
CA GLU A 193 -8.65 -11.04 4.16
C GLU A 193 -7.55 -9.97 4.24
N LEU A 194 -6.59 -10.05 3.31
CA LEU A 194 -5.48 -9.10 3.25
C LEU A 194 -5.90 -7.78 2.58
N THR A 195 -6.68 -7.84 1.50
CA THR A 195 -6.98 -6.70 0.63
C THR A 195 -8.35 -6.06 0.85
N GLN A 196 -9.18 -6.62 1.76
CA GLN A 196 -10.53 -6.09 2.02
C GLN A 196 -10.54 -4.58 2.33
N ASN A 197 -11.53 -3.87 1.80
CA ASN A 197 -11.69 -2.43 1.92
C ASN A 197 -10.56 -1.58 1.29
N LEU A 198 -9.60 -2.19 0.60
CA LEU A 198 -8.59 -1.48 -0.19
C LEU A 198 -9.00 -1.41 -1.65
N PHE A 199 -9.11 -2.57 -2.28
CA PHE A 199 -9.41 -2.71 -3.69
C PHE A 199 -10.00 -4.10 -3.96
N LYS A 200 -10.91 -4.25 -4.94
CA LYS A 200 -11.44 -5.55 -5.36
C LYS A 200 -11.77 -5.51 -6.84
N ILE A 201 -11.27 -6.49 -7.58
CA ILE A 201 -11.64 -6.76 -8.96
C ILE A 201 -12.41 -8.07 -8.97
N LYS A 202 -13.63 -8.05 -9.52
CA LYS A 202 -14.47 -9.24 -9.70
C LYS A 202 -14.28 -9.84 -11.08
N SER A 203 -14.57 -11.12 -11.23
CA SER A 203 -14.53 -11.84 -12.51
C SER A 203 -15.89 -12.46 -12.86
N THR A 204 -16.18 -12.53 -14.17
CA THR A 204 -17.39 -13.20 -14.69
C THR A 204 -17.11 -13.70 -16.11
N PRO A 205 -17.66 -14.87 -16.51
CA PRO A 205 -17.57 -15.35 -17.89
C PRO A 205 -18.48 -14.56 -18.85
N ASN A 206 -19.48 -13.87 -18.32
CA ASN A 206 -20.46 -13.16 -19.14
C ASN A 206 -20.01 -11.71 -19.38
N ASN A 207 -20.36 -11.19 -20.57
CA ASN A 207 -20.17 -9.75 -20.84
C ASN A 207 -20.91 -8.92 -19.78
N THR A 208 -20.30 -7.82 -19.37
CA THR A 208 -20.83 -6.91 -18.37
C THR A 208 -20.88 -5.49 -18.92
N ASP A 209 -21.99 -4.79 -18.69
CA ASP A 209 -22.18 -3.39 -19.05
C ASP A 209 -21.57 -2.41 -18.05
N ILE A 210 -20.73 -2.90 -17.12
CA ILE A 210 -20.04 -2.11 -16.11
C ILE A 210 -19.00 -1.23 -16.80
N ALA A 211 -19.04 0.08 -16.51
CA ALA A 211 -18.22 1.11 -17.18
C ALA A 211 -16.71 0.88 -17.06
N ILE A 212 -16.26 0.26 -15.94
CA ILE A 212 -14.85 -0.09 -15.74
C ILE A 212 -14.73 -1.61 -15.78
N SER A 213 -14.51 -2.12 -16.97
CA SER A 213 -14.37 -3.56 -17.21
C SER A 213 -13.38 -3.82 -18.35
N THR A 214 -12.76 -4.99 -18.33
CA THR A 214 -11.88 -5.48 -19.41
C THR A 214 -12.07 -6.97 -19.62
N ASN A 215 -11.93 -7.45 -20.86
CA ASN A 215 -11.91 -8.86 -21.17
C ASN A 215 -10.48 -9.37 -21.28
N TYR A 216 -10.19 -10.48 -20.60
CA TYR A 216 -8.92 -11.19 -20.70
C TYR A 216 -9.16 -12.70 -20.65
N ARG A 217 -8.72 -13.44 -21.67
CA ARG A 217 -8.90 -14.91 -21.80
C ARG A 217 -10.35 -15.35 -21.59
N ASP A 218 -11.27 -14.74 -22.32
CA ASP A 218 -12.72 -15.01 -22.28
C ASP A 218 -13.38 -14.81 -20.91
N THR A 219 -12.71 -14.11 -20.01
CA THR A 219 -13.24 -13.70 -18.70
C THR A 219 -13.28 -12.19 -18.61
N TRP A 220 -14.39 -11.64 -18.15
CA TRP A 220 -14.54 -10.22 -17.88
C TRP A 220 -14.13 -9.92 -16.45
N PHE A 221 -13.30 -8.90 -16.29
CA PHE A 221 -12.89 -8.36 -15.00
C PHE A 221 -13.44 -6.95 -14.84
N TYR A 222 -13.95 -6.62 -13.64
CA TYR A 222 -14.61 -5.35 -13.39
C TYR A 222 -14.46 -4.92 -11.92
N ILE A 223 -14.62 -3.59 -11.69
CA ILE A 223 -14.55 -2.94 -10.38
C ILE A 223 -15.95 -2.53 -9.92
#